data_cd52ad290a1b793a3f21c7d60917897c
#
_entry.id   cd52ad290a1b793a3f21c7d60917897c
#
_cell.length_a   1.000
_cell.length_b   1.000
_cell.length_c   1.000
_cell.angle_alpha   90.00
_cell.angle_beta   90.00
_cell.angle_gamma   90.00
#
_symmetry.space_group_name_H-M   'P 1'
#
loop_
_entity.id
_entity.type
_entity.pdbx_description
1 polymer ?
#
loop_
_entity_poly.entity_id
_entity_poly.type
_entity_poly.pdbx_seq_one_letter_code
_entity_poly.pdbx_strand_id
1 'polypeptide(L)'
;MGKVIGIDLGTTNSCVSVIEGNSPVIVVNSEGKRTTPSIVSFKDGNRSVGEPAKRQSVTNPDNTIYSVKRFIGSKYSEISKEAKKMAYNVDKSKSGSVVIKISDREYIPQEISAVVLQNLKKTAEDYLGTDVTQAVITVPAYFNDE
;
A
#
# COMPACT_ATOMS: atom_id res chain seq x y z
N MET A 1 -23.20 -7.04 -11.93
CA MET A 1 -21.98 -6.87 -12.71
C MET A 1 -21.01 -5.96 -11.93
N GLY A 2 -19.76 -6.36 -11.80
CA GLY A 2 -18.77 -5.58 -11.08
C GLY A 2 -18.36 -4.32 -11.82
N LYS A 3 -17.84 -3.37 -11.10
CA LYS A 3 -17.37 -2.09 -11.64
C LYS A 3 -15.85 -2.09 -11.81
N VAL A 4 -15.38 -1.24 -12.71
CA VAL A 4 -13.94 -0.99 -12.92
C VAL A 4 -13.59 0.30 -12.17
N ILE A 5 -12.49 0.27 -11.41
CA ILE A 5 -11.99 1.43 -10.68
C ILE A 5 -10.58 1.79 -11.16
N GLY A 6 -10.17 3.02 -10.93
CA GLY A 6 -8.79 3.46 -11.14
C GLY A 6 -8.10 3.63 -9.81
N ILE A 7 -6.86 3.14 -9.70
CA ILE A 7 -6.04 3.30 -8.51
C ILE A 7 -4.72 3.94 -8.89
N ASP A 8 -4.39 5.01 -8.18
CA ASP A 8 -3.05 5.59 -8.22
C ASP A 8 -2.36 5.16 -6.93
N LEU A 9 -1.48 4.16 -7.05
CA LEU A 9 -0.70 3.64 -5.92
C LEU A 9 0.59 4.44 -5.81
N GLY A 10 0.56 5.49 -4.99
CA GLY A 10 1.73 6.34 -4.78
C GLY A 10 2.65 5.83 -3.68
N THR A 11 3.89 6.30 -3.68
CA THR A 11 4.86 5.95 -2.63
C THR A 11 4.40 6.44 -1.26
N THR A 12 3.88 7.65 -1.21
CA THR A 12 3.47 8.30 0.05
C THR A 12 1.96 8.24 0.25
N ASN A 13 1.20 8.51 -0.80
CA ASN A 13 -0.26 8.55 -0.76
C ASN A 13 -0.84 7.84 -1.97
N SER A 14 -2.00 7.25 -1.79
CA SER A 14 -2.74 6.58 -2.86
C SER A 14 -4.14 7.15 -2.95
N CYS A 15 -4.78 6.96 -4.09
CA CYS A 15 -6.18 7.35 -4.25
C CYS A 15 -6.89 6.37 -5.18
N VAL A 16 -8.22 6.36 -5.10
CA VAL A 16 -9.06 5.52 -5.94
C VAL A 16 -10.12 6.39 -6.60
N SER A 17 -10.40 6.11 -7.86
CA SER A 17 -11.42 6.81 -8.63
C SER A 17 -12.39 5.84 -9.28
N VAL A 18 -13.60 6.34 -9.56
CA VAL A 18 -14.63 5.63 -10.29
C VAL A 18 -15.09 6.53 -11.43
N ILE A 19 -15.73 5.94 -12.44
CA ILE A 19 -16.32 6.70 -13.53
C ILE A 19 -17.79 6.93 -13.22
N GLU A 20 -18.19 8.21 -13.11
CA GLU A 20 -19.59 8.60 -12.96
C GLU A 20 -19.96 9.43 -14.18
N GLY A 21 -20.96 8.97 -14.93
CA GLY A 21 -21.25 9.55 -16.24
C GLY A 21 -20.06 9.33 -17.15
N ASN A 22 -19.47 10.41 -17.67
CA ASN A 22 -18.28 10.34 -18.53
C ASN A 22 -17.03 10.90 -17.84
N SER A 23 -17.07 11.09 -16.53
CA SER A 23 -15.98 11.74 -15.81
C SER A 23 -15.46 10.88 -14.66
N PRO A 24 -14.13 10.84 -14.43
CA PRO A 24 -13.59 10.20 -13.25
C PRO A 24 -13.89 11.04 -12.00
N VAL A 25 -14.21 10.34 -10.92
CA VAL A 25 -14.48 10.94 -9.61
C VAL A 25 -13.60 10.25 -8.59
N ILE A 26 -12.83 11.02 -7.83
CA ILE A 26 -12.03 10.47 -6.74
C ILE A 26 -12.94 10.19 -5.56
N VAL A 27 -12.85 8.95 -5.06
CA VAL A 27 -13.68 8.50 -3.95
C VAL A 27 -13.07 8.96 -2.63
N VAL A 28 -13.91 9.56 -1.79
CA VAL A 28 -13.52 9.97 -0.43
C VAL A 28 -13.48 8.74 0.47
N ASN A 29 -12.43 8.60 1.25
CA ASN A 29 -12.26 7.45 2.15
C ASN A 29 -13.03 7.63 3.47
N SER A 30 -12.93 6.63 4.36
CA SER A 30 -13.63 6.64 5.65
C SER A 30 -13.20 7.79 6.56
N GLU A 31 -12.04 8.40 6.31
CA GLU A 31 -11.54 9.56 7.06
C GLU A 31 -11.98 10.89 6.43
N GLY A 32 -12.81 10.86 5.41
CA GLY A 32 -13.28 12.05 4.73
C GLY A 32 -12.27 12.70 3.80
N LYS A 33 -11.24 11.96 3.37
CA LYS A 33 -10.16 12.49 2.54
C LYS A 33 -10.11 11.82 1.19
N ARG A 34 -9.59 12.52 0.21
CA ARG A 34 -9.45 12.02 -1.17
C ARG A 34 -8.20 11.18 -1.37
N THR A 35 -7.22 11.29 -0.48
CA THR A 35 -6.01 10.47 -0.52
C THR A 35 -5.91 9.62 0.74
N THR A 36 -5.30 8.45 0.59
CA THR A 36 -5.06 7.51 1.68
C THR A 36 -3.55 7.36 1.81
N PRO A 37 -2.96 7.64 2.97
CA PRO A 37 -1.53 7.35 3.15
C PRO A 37 -1.22 5.89 2.83
N SER A 38 -0.15 5.68 2.05
CA SER A 38 0.28 4.33 1.65
C SER A 38 1.06 3.68 2.80
N ILE A 39 0.40 3.55 3.95
CA ILE A 39 0.98 3.10 5.21
C ILE A 39 0.13 1.96 5.77
N VAL A 40 0.82 0.90 6.23
CA VAL A 40 0.19 -0.25 6.87
C VAL A 40 0.84 -0.44 8.23
N SER A 41 0.05 -0.62 9.28
CA SER A 41 0.57 -0.96 10.60
C SER A 41 0.00 -2.28 11.08
N PHE A 42 0.79 -2.98 11.90
CA PHE A 42 0.42 -4.27 12.48
C PHE A 42 0.52 -4.16 14.00
N LYS A 43 -0.56 -4.48 14.67
CA LYS A 43 -0.60 -4.42 16.13
C LYS A 43 -1.56 -5.48 16.67
N ASP A 44 -1.06 -6.32 17.56
CA ASP A 44 -1.87 -7.34 18.26
C ASP A 44 -2.66 -8.24 17.29
N GLY A 45 -2.03 -8.64 16.19
CA GLY A 45 -2.67 -9.48 15.16
C GLY A 45 -3.59 -8.75 14.22
N ASN A 46 -3.80 -7.45 14.42
CA ASN A 46 -4.64 -6.62 13.56
C ASN A 46 -3.79 -5.72 12.69
N ARG A 47 -4.33 -5.34 11.53
CA ARG A 47 -3.65 -4.40 10.65
C ARG A 47 -4.54 -3.20 10.34
N SER A 48 -3.90 -2.05 10.19
CA SER A 48 -4.56 -0.80 9.84
C SER A 48 -3.91 -0.23 8.59
N VAL A 49 -4.66 0.54 7.81
CA VAL A 49 -4.18 1.15 6.57
C VAL A 49 -4.58 2.63 6.56
N GLY A 50 -3.70 3.47 6.02
CA GLY A 50 -3.98 4.89 5.83
C GLY A 50 -3.75 5.71 7.09
N GLU A 51 -4.63 6.66 7.36
CA GLU A 51 -4.49 7.57 8.50
C GLU A 51 -4.38 6.85 9.85
N PRO A 52 -5.20 5.82 10.14
CA PRO A 52 -5.03 5.08 11.40
C PRO A 52 -3.64 4.46 11.52
N ALA A 53 -3.09 3.95 10.43
CA ALA A 53 -1.73 3.39 10.42
C ALA A 53 -0.69 4.50 10.62
N LYS A 54 -0.86 5.62 9.95
CA LYS A 54 0.05 6.76 10.06
C LYS A 54 0.16 7.26 11.50
N ARG A 55 -0.97 7.29 12.22
CA ARG A 55 -0.98 7.71 13.62
C ARG A 55 -0.18 6.76 14.51
N GLN A 56 0.01 5.51 14.12
CA GLN A 56 0.81 4.54 14.88
C GLN A 56 2.31 4.68 14.64
N SER A 57 2.75 5.50 13.71
CA SER A 57 4.18 5.66 13.41
C SER A 57 4.97 6.19 14.59
N VAL A 58 4.35 6.89 15.52
CA VAL A 58 4.99 7.42 16.73
C VAL A 58 5.09 6.37 17.83
N THR A 59 4.02 5.60 18.04
CA THR A 59 3.93 4.64 19.15
C THR A 59 4.29 3.21 18.76
N ASN A 60 4.28 2.89 17.47
CA ASN A 60 4.51 1.54 16.95
C ASN A 60 5.37 1.59 15.68
N PRO A 61 6.54 2.25 15.72
CA PRO A 61 7.33 2.47 14.49
C PRO A 61 7.88 1.20 13.87
N ASP A 62 8.22 0.20 14.69
CA ASP A 62 8.80 -1.05 14.19
C ASP A 62 7.83 -1.84 13.30
N ASN A 63 6.54 -1.64 13.48
CA ASN A 63 5.50 -2.37 12.78
C ASN A 63 4.61 -1.46 11.93
N THR A 64 5.08 -0.26 11.60
CA THR A 64 4.38 0.69 10.74
C THR A 64 5.18 0.88 9.47
N ILE A 65 4.67 0.36 8.36
CA ILE A 65 5.38 0.22 7.09
C ILE A 65 4.93 1.34 6.15
N TYR A 66 5.89 2.10 5.64
CA TYR A 66 5.66 3.20 4.71
C TYR A 66 6.69 3.17 3.59
N SER A 67 6.40 3.85 2.49
CA SER A 67 7.31 3.97 1.33
C SER A 67 7.74 2.63 0.74
N VAL A 68 6.93 1.60 0.91
CA VAL A 68 7.28 0.24 0.47
C VAL A 68 7.38 0.14 -1.06
N LYS A 69 6.70 1.01 -1.77
CA LYS A 69 6.74 1.05 -3.24
C LYS A 69 8.17 1.21 -3.78
N ARG A 70 9.05 1.86 -3.01
CA ARG A 70 10.46 2.02 -3.38
C ARG A 70 11.23 0.71 -3.47
N PHE A 71 10.71 -0.33 -2.83
CA PHE A 71 11.37 -1.62 -2.74
C PHE A 71 10.80 -2.68 -3.66
N ILE A 72 9.67 -2.38 -4.32
CA ILE A 72 9.02 -3.34 -5.22
C ILE A 72 9.92 -3.57 -6.44
N GLY A 73 10.20 -4.85 -6.73
CA GLY A 73 11.01 -5.24 -7.87
C GLY A 73 12.49 -5.01 -7.71
N SER A 74 12.95 -4.59 -6.55
CA SER A 74 14.38 -4.32 -6.30
C SER A 74 15.02 -5.45 -5.51
N LYS A 75 16.33 -5.64 -5.72
CA LYS A 75 17.13 -6.50 -4.86
C LYS A 75 17.64 -5.70 -3.68
N TYR A 76 17.87 -6.37 -2.55
CA TYR A 76 18.36 -5.70 -1.36
C TYR A 76 19.65 -4.90 -1.61
N SER A 77 20.56 -5.45 -2.42
CA SER A 77 21.82 -4.76 -2.73
C SER A 77 21.62 -3.41 -3.41
N GLU A 78 20.49 -3.24 -4.12
CA GLU A 78 20.17 -1.99 -4.82
C GLU A 78 19.61 -0.92 -3.89
N ILE A 79 19.02 -1.32 -2.76
CA ILE A 79 18.29 -0.40 -1.86
C ILE A 79 18.83 -0.43 -0.43
N SER A 80 20.01 -0.99 -0.20
CA SER A 80 20.54 -1.17 1.16
C SER A 80 20.68 0.14 1.93
N LYS A 81 21.01 1.24 1.27
CA LYS A 81 21.12 2.55 1.92
C LYS A 81 19.77 3.06 2.41
N GLU A 82 18.75 2.94 1.55
CA GLU A 82 17.39 3.33 1.90
C GLU A 82 16.82 2.43 2.98
N ALA A 83 17.10 1.13 2.89
CA ALA A 83 16.63 0.14 3.87
C ALA A 83 17.09 0.49 5.29
N LYS A 84 18.33 0.94 5.43
CA LYS A 84 18.91 1.28 6.73
C LYS A 84 18.32 2.54 7.35
N LYS A 85 17.66 3.37 6.54
CA LYS A 85 17.04 4.62 7.01
C LYS A 85 15.61 4.42 7.50
N MET A 86 15.02 3.24 7.26
CA MET A 86 13.63 2.99 7.64
C MET A 86 13.52 2.69 9.13
N ALA A 87 12.42 3.12 9.74
CA ALA A 87 12.15 2.84 11.15
C ALA A 87 11.74 1.38 11.37
N TYR A 88 11.23 0.73 10.33
CA TYR A 88 10.90 -0.70 10.38
C TYR A 88 12.04 -1.52 9.78
N ASN A 89 12.00 -2.83 10.01
CA ASN A 89 13.10 -3.73 9.64
C ASN A 89 12.97 -4.18 8.19
N VAL A 90 13.86 -3.66 7.33
CA VAL A 90 13.99 -4.09 5.93
C VAL A 90 15.25 -4.94 5.84
N ASP A 91 15.12 -6.16 5.33
CA ASP A 91 16.23 -7.11 5.28
C ASP A 91 16.23 -7.84 3.94
N LYS A 92 17.17 -8.73 3.75
CA LYS A 92 17.24 -9.54 2.53
C LYS A 92 16.84 -10.98 2.83
N SER A 93 16.20 -11.61 1.86
CA SER A 93 15.90 -13.03 1.90
C SER A 93 17.12 -13.84 1.51
N LYS A 94 17.01 -15.17 1.56
CA LYS A 94 18.07 -16.07 1.13
C LYS A 94 18.45 -15.87 -0.34
N SER A 95 17.49 -15.44 -1.16
CA SER A 95 17.72 -15.19 -2.58
C SER A 95 18.21 -13.76 -2.89
N GLY A 96 18.35 -12.91 -1.86
CA GLY A 96 18.77 -11.52 -2.05
C GLY A 96 17.63 -10.55 -2.32
N SER A 97 16.39 -11.00 -2.29
CA SER A 97 15.20 -10.14 -2.43
C SER A 97 14.97 -9.32 -1.17
N VAL A 98 14.21 -8.24 -1.31
CA VAL A 98 13.82 -7.40 -0.17
C VAL A 98 12.69 -8.09 0.59
N VAL A 99 12.84 -8.17 1.92
CA VAL A 99 11.76 -8.61 2.81
C VAL A 99 11.61 -7.60 3.95
N ILE A 100 10.41 -7.51 4.47
CA ILE A 100 10.07 -6.65 5.61
C ILE A 100 9.72 -7.56 6.77
N LYS A 101 10.47 -7.44 7.86
CA LYS A 101 10.29 -8.30 9.04
C LYS A 101 9.38 -7.60 10.04
N ILE A 102 8.29 -8.27 10.40
CA ILE A 102 7.32 -7.79 11.37
C ILE A 102 7.11 -8.91 12.37
N SER A 103 7.59 -8.70 13.60
CA SER A 103 7.59 -9.73 14.65
C SER A 103 8.31 -10.98 14.16
N ASP A 104 7.65 -12.14 14.11
CA ASP A 104 8.21 -13.40 13.67
C ASP A 104 7.89 -13.73 12.19
N ARG A 105 7.34 -12.77 11.46
CA ARG A 105 6.92 -12.99 10.08
C ARG A 105 7.70 -12.12 9.10
N GLU A 106 7.84 -12.61 7.87
CA GLU A 106 8.46 -11.88 6.79
C GLU A 106 7.42 -11.61 5.70
N TYR A 107 7.44 -10.39 5.18
CA TYR A 107 6.57 -9.97 4.09
C TYR A 107 7.42 -9.45 2.93
N ILE A 108 6.97 -9.72 1.71
CA ILE A 108 7.57 -9.05 0.54
C ILE A 108 6.85 -7.70 0.35
N PRO A 109 7.52 -6.72 -0.29
CA PRO A 109 6.89 -5.40 -0.51
C PRO A 109 5.55 -5.47 -1.22
N GLN A 110 5.38 -6.40 -2.15
CA GLN A 110 4.13 -6.60 -2.89
C GLN A 110 2.97 -6.98 -1.96
N GLU A 111 3.24 -7.77 -0.92
CA GLU A 111 2.21 -8.15 0.05
C GLU A 111 1.71 -6.95 0.84
N ILE A 112 2.61 -6.05 1.21
CA ILE A 112 2.24 -4.81 1.92
C ILE A 112 1.43 -3.91 0.98
N SER A 113 1.87 -3.77 -0.27
CA SER A 113 1.13 -2.99 -1.27
C SER A 113 -0.26 -3.57 -1.52
N ALA A 114 -0.39 -4.90 -1.52
CA ALA A 114 -1.68 -5.56 -1.68
C ALA A 114 -2.66 -5.19 -0.56
N VAL A 115 -2.17 -5.01 0.65
CA VAL A 115 -3.01 -4.58 1.77
C VAL A 115 -3.58 -3.18 1.52
N VAL A 116 -2.75 -2.27 1.00
CA VAL A 116 -3.20 -0.93 0.62
C VAL A 116 -4.24 -1.00 -0.51
N LEU A 117 -3.97 -1.82 -1.54
CA LEU A 117 -4.89 -2.00 -2.65
C LEU A 117 -6.24 -2.54 -2.20
N GLN A 118 -6.25 -3.50 -1.29
CA GLN A 118 -7.50 -4.05 -0.75
C GLN A 118 -8.30 -3.00 0.02
N ASN A 119 -7.63 -2.13 0.74
CA ASN A 119 -8.28 -1.02 1.45
C ASN A 119 -8.94 -0.05 0.45
N LEU A 120 -8.23 0.30 -0.62
CA LEU A 120 -8.76 1.19 -1.65
C LEU A 120 -9.95 0.55 -2.39
N LYS A 121 -9.86 -0.75 -2.65
CA LYS A 121 -10.95 -1.50 -3.25
C LYS A 121 -12.20 -1.44 -2.36
N LYS A 122 -12.03 -1.67 -1.06
CA LYS A 122 -13.14 -1.60 -0.11
C LYS A 122 -13.76 -0.20 -0.06
N THR A 123 -12.92 0.83 -0.09
CA THR A 123 -13.39 2.22 -0.13
C THR A 123 -14.29 2.45 -1.37
N ALA A 124 -13.86 1.96 -2.52
CA ALA A 124 -14.64 2.08 -3.75
C ALA A 124 -15.95 1.28 -3.68
N GLU A 125 -15.89 0.06 -3.14
CA GLU A 125 -17.07 -0.79 -3.00
C GLU A 125 -18.11 -0.16 -2.06
N ASP A 126 -17.66 0.41 -0.96
CA ASP A 126 -18.55 1.10 -0.02
C ASP A 126 -19.22 2.32 -0.67
N TYR A 127 -18.48 3.05 -1.50
CA TYR A 127 -19.01 4.19 -2.23
C TYR A 127 -20.02 3.79 -3.30
N LEU A 128 -19.68 2.75 -4.09
CA LEU A 128 -20.52 2.28 -5.19
C LEU A 128 -21.70 1.44 -4.74
N GLY A 129 -21.63 0.82 -3.57
CA GLY A 129 -22.63 -0.10 -3.08
C GLY A 129 -22.67 -1.41 -3.85
N THR A 130 -21.57 -1.79 -4.49
CA THR A 130 -21.46 -3.01 -5.28
C THR A 130 -20.03 -3.50 -5.31
N ASP A 131 -19.82 -4.76 -5.70
CA ASP A 131 -18.49 -5.34 -5.79
C ASP A 131 -17.69 -4.72 -6.93
N VAL A 132 -16.39 -4.61 -6.71
CA VAL A 132 -15.41 -4.19 -7.71
C VAL A 132 -14.67 -5.43 -8.19
N THR A 133 -14.66 -5.67 -9.50
CA THR A 133 -14.03 -6.86 -10.08
C THR A 133 -12.78 -6.54 -10.89
N GLN A 134 -12.58 -5.29 -11.26
CA GLN A 134 -11.43 -4.86 -12.08
C GLN A 134 -10.91 -3.52 -11.63
N ALA A 135 -9.60 -3.37 -11.72
CA ALA A 135 -8.94 -2.10 -11.41
C ALA A 135 -7.85 -1.81 -12.44
N VAL A 136 -7.72 -0.55 -12.80
CA VAL A 136 -6.58 -0.04 -13.57
C VAL A 136 -5.66 0.63 -12.56
N ILE A 137 -4.45 0.10 -12.42
CA ILE A 137 -3.49 0.57 -11.42
C ILE A 137 -2.35 1.27 -12.13
N THR A 138 -2.08 2.52 -11.74
CA THR A 138 -0.96 3.29 -12.26
C THR A 138 0.33 2.82 -11.59
N VAL A 139 1.33 2.47 -12.39
CA VAL A 139 2.64 2.08 -11.90
C VAL A 139 3.71 2.89 -12.61
N PRO A 140 4.84 3.19 -11.94
CA PRO A 140 5.92 3.92 -12.60
C PRO A 140 6.66 3.04 -13.60
N ALA A 141 7.28 3.68 -14.59
CA ALA A 141 7.99 3.00 -15.67
C ALA A 141 9.22 2.20 -15.17
N TYR A 142 9.75 2.53 -14.00
CA TYR A 142 10.91 1.85 -13.44
C TYR A 142 10.57 0.55 -12.69
N PHE A 143 9.29 0.18 -12.59
CA PHE A 143 8.92 -1.11 -11.98
C PHE A 143 9.43 -2.25 -12.85
N ASN A 144 10.02 -3.25 -12.19
CA ASN A 144 10.42 -4.49 -12.85
C ASN A 144 9.18 -5.35 -13.11
N ASP A 145 9.29 -6.26 -14.09
CA ASP A 145 8.22 -7.19 -14.44
C ASP A 145 8.05 -8.35 -13.44
N GLU A 146 8.91 -8.41 -12.42
CA GLU A 146 8.92 -9.49 -11.42
C GLU A 146 7.88 -9.30 -10.32
#